data_08e5cb4ff43ec6b2ee4c0f5b9e44d01b
#
_entry.id   08e5cb4ff43ec6b2ee4c0f5b9e44d01b
#
_cell.length_a   1.000
_cell.length_b   1.000
_cell.length_c   1.000
_cell.angle_alpha   90.00
_cell.angle_beta   90.00
_cell.angle_gamma   90.00
#
_symmetry.space_group_name_H-M   'P 1'
#
loop_
_entity.id
_entity.type
_entity.pdbx_description
1 polymer ?
#
loop_
_entity_poly.entity_id
_entity_poly.type
_entity_poly.pdbx_seq_one_letter_code
_entity_poly.pdbx_strand_id
1 'polypeptide(L)'
;MGYKNKICIISSSRADYNHLYPLMLGIKKSKELDLQIIATGMHLIRKHGMTYKEIENDNFFIDCKVPSKQKTTSANSLVEAMATELKGIAVAFSQLKPDLVIILGDRYDIFPAAIATHILQIPLAHIHGGEVTSGVIDDGIRHSISKLANLHFVATNEFKNRLISMGEENKSIVNIGSLAVQGNK
;
A
#
# COMPACT_ATOMS: atom_id res chain seq x y z
N MET A 1 21.22 21.40 -0.57
CA MET A 1 20.26 20.47 0.05
C MET A 1 20.58 19.08 -0.45
N GLY A 2 20.79 18.10 0.45
CA GLY A 2 21.04 16.71 0.05
C GLY A 2 19.80 16.09 -0.63
N TYR A 3 20.02 15.08 -1.48
CA TYR A 3 18.95 14.27 -2.07
C TYR A 3 18.18 13.55 -0.95
N LYS A 4 16.86 13.62 -0.98
CA LYS A 4 16.01 12.86 -0.06
C LYS A 4 15.38 11.70 -0.82
N ASN A 5 15.39 10.52 -0.22
CA ASN A 5 14.70 9.36 -0.81
C ASN A 5 13.18 9.56 -0.73
N LYS A 6 12.52 9.42 -1.86
CA LYS A 6 11.07 9.59 -2.01
C LYS A 6 10.36 8.30 -1.66
N ILE A 7 9.60 8.32 -0.60
CA ILE A 7 8.83 7.19 -0.11
C ILE A 7 7.36 7.43 -0.44
N CYS A 8 6.82 6.66 -1.37
CA CYS A 8 5.43 6.76 -1.79
C CYS A 8 4.56 5.75 -1.03
N ILE A 9 3.58 6.22 -0.30
CA ILE A 9 2.59 5.39 0.39
C ILE A 9 1.29 5.38 -0.41
N ILE A 10 0.78 4.17 -0.68
CA ILE A 10 -0.54 3.98 -1.28
C ILE A 10 -1.53 3.68 -0.17
N SER A 11 -2.61 4.47 -0.11
CA SER A 11 -3.72 4.23 0.81
C SER A 11 -5.03 4.14 0.04
N SER A 12 -5.80 3.09 0.28
CA SER A 12 -7.05 2.80 -0.43
C SER A 12 -8.29 2.92 0.44
N SER A 13 -8.14 2.86 1.75
CA SER A 13 -9.24 2.90 2.70
C SER A 13 -8.85 3.58 4.01
N ARG A 14 -9.88 3.96 4.79
CA ARG A 14 -9.69 4.51 6.14
C ARG A 14 -8.94 3.54 7.06
N ALA A 15 -9.20 2.25 6.95
CA ALA A 15 -8.52 1.23 7.77
C ALA A 15 -7.03 1.22 7.49
N ASP A 16 -6.63 1.22 6.21
CA ASP A 16 -5.22 1.26 5.81
C ASP A 16 -4.56 2.54 6.32
N TYR A 17 -5.23 3.67 6.15
CA TYR A 17 -4.71 4.97 6.58
C TYR A 17 -4.40 5.00 8.08
N ASN A 18 -5.32 4.49 8.90
CA ASN A 18 -5.11 4.47 10.35
C ASN A 18 -3.86 3.66 10.75
N HIS A 19 -3.61 2.54 10.09
CA HIS A 19 -2.41 1.74 10.31
C HIS A 19 -1.13 2.39 9.75
N LEU A 20 -1.25 3.10 8.63
CA LEU A 20 -0.12 3.77 7.98
C LEU A 20 0.22 5.14 8.61
N TYR A 21 -0.69 5.72 9.38
CA TYR A 21 -0.54 7.05 9.96
C TYR A 21 0.78 7.25 10.76
N PRO A 22 1.14 6.36 11.70
CA PRO A 22 2.39 6.51 12.45
C PRO A 22 3.63 6.48 11.55
N LEU A 23 3.63 5.60 10.52
CA LEU A 23 4.71 5.51 9.53
C LEU A 23 4.81 6.79 8.71
N MET A 24 3.68 7.29 8.18
CA MET A 24 3.61 8.54 7.43
C MET A 24 4.14 9.72 8.25
N LEU A 25 3.77 9.79 9.54
CA LEU A 25 4.25 10.81 10.45
C LEU A 25 5.77 10.71 10.68
N GLY A 26 6.30 9.49 10.81
CA GLY A 26 7.73 9.24 10.94
C GLY A 26 8.51 9.69 9.70
N ILE A 27 8.04 9.33 8.51
CA ILE A 27 8.66 9.74 7.24
C ILE A 27 8.61 11.27 7.09
N LYS A 28 7.46 11.90 7.36
CA LYS A 28 7.30 13.36 7.29
C LYS A 28 8.27 14.13 8.21
N LYS A 29 8.60 13.57 9.38
CA LYS A 29 9.55 14.17 10.32
C LYS A 29 11.02 13.92 9.96
N SER A 30 11.30 12.98 9.07
CA SER A 30 12.66 12.65 8.66
C SER A 30 13.31 13.79 7.88
N LYS A 31 14.61 13.97 8.07
CA LYS A 31 15.42 14.89 7.27
C LYS A 31 15.93 14.26 5.97
N GLU A 32 15.90 12.93 5.88
CA GLU A 32 16.47 12.14 4.79
C GLU A 32 15.41 11.58 3.84
N LEU A 33 14.15 11.57 4.25
CA LEU A 33 13.04 11.02 3.50
C LEU A 33 12.08 12.12 3.04
N ASP A 34 11.44 11.90 1.91
CA ASP A 34 10.38 12.72 1.35
C ASP A 34 9.11 11.88 1.18
N LEU A 35 8.05 12.27 1.87
CA LEU A 35 6.78 11.54 1.86
C LEU A 35 5.96 11.92 0.64
N GLN A 36 5.58 10.92 -0.15
CA GLN A 36 4.58 11.04 -1.21
C GLN A 36 3.36 10.17 -0.86
N ILE A 37 2.16 10.65 -1.14
CA ILE A 37 0.91 9.94 -0.84
C ILE A 37 0.05 9.84 -2.10
N ILE A 38 -0.33 8.61 -2.44
CA ILE A 38 -1.37 8.34 -3.42
C ILE A 38 -2.60 7.81 -2.69
N ALA A 39 -3.73 8.52 -2.82
CA ALA A 39 -5.02 8.05 -2.35
C ALA A 39 -5.81 7.40 -3.52
N THR A 40 -6.34 6.20 -3.30
CA THR A 40 -7.12 5.46 -4.30
C THR A 40 -8.30 4.74 -3.65
N GLY A 41 -8.95 3.84 -4.36
CA GLY A 41 -9.95 2.92 -3.84
C GLY A 41 -11.10 3.62 -3.13
N MET A 42 -11.46 3.10 -1.97
CA MET A 42 -12.59 3.56 -1.16
C MET A 42 -12.42 5.00 -0.66
N HIS A 43 -11.20 5.52 -0.54
CA HIS A 43 -10.95 6.90 -0.14
C HIS A 43 -11.64 7.92 -1.05
N LEU A 44 -11.82 7.60 -2.33
CA LEU A 44 -12.36 8.51 -3.34
C LEU A 44 -13.82 8.21 -3.72
N ILE A 45 -14.47 7.28 -3.04
CA ILE A 45 -15.85 6.89 -3.32
C ILE A 45 -16.81 7.60 -2.35
N ARG A 46 -17.78 8.35 -2.88
CA ARG A 46 -18.77 9.12 -2.09
C ARG A 46 -19.52 8.24 -1.08
N LYS A 47 -19.90 7.03 -1.49
CA LYS A 47 -20.62 6.06 -0.62
C LYS A 47 -19.81 5.70 0.63
N HIS A 48 -18.49 5.79 0.59
CA HIS A 48 -17.58 5.51 1.70
C HIS A 48 -17.10 6.77 2.43
N GLY A 49 -17.75 7.93 2.19
CA GLY A 49 -17.51 9.16 2.94
C GLY A 49 -16.36 10.02 2.46
N MET A 50 -15.76 9.72 1.30
CA MET A 50 -14.60 10.49 0.77
C MET A 50 -13.50 10.66 1.82
N THR A 51 -13.08 9.55 2.41
CA THR A 51 -12.19 9.51 3.58
C THR A 51 -10.76 10.00 3.32
N TYR A 52 -10.39 10.31 2.06
CA TYR A 52 -9.15 11.05 1.77
C TYR A 52 -9.08 12.40 2.51
N LYS A 53 -10.23 12.99 2.87
CA LYS A 53 -10.29 14.24 3.63
C LYS A 53 -9.72 14.09 5.05
N GLU A 54 -9.75 12.89 5.62
CA GLU A 54 -9.12 12.62 6.92
C GLU A 54 -7.60 12.76 6.80
N ILE A 55 -7.01 12.31 5.69
CA ILE A 55 -5.58 12.46 5.39
C ILE A 55 -5.22 13.96 5.31
N GLU A 56 -6.03 14.74 4.59
CA GLU A 56 -5.83 16.19 4.45
C GLU A 56 -6.03 16.93 5.79
N ASN A 57 -7.03 16.55 6.58
CA ASN A 57 -7.32 17.14 7.90
C ASN A 57 -6.19 16.87 8.90
N ASP A 58 -5.45 15.77 8.76
CA ASP A 58 -4.26 15.47 9.55
C ASP A 58 -2.99 16.20 9.02
N ASN A 59 -3.19 17.18 8.15
CA ASN A 59 -2.12 18.00 7.54
C ASN A 59 -1.13 17.20 6.68
N PHE A 60 -1.56 16.10 6.07
CA PHE A 60 -0.79 15.46 5.00
C PHE A 60 -1.21 16.01 3.65
N PHE A 61 -0.24 16.17 2.77
CA PHE A 61 -0.48 16.49 1.36
C PHE A 61 -0.66 15.20 0.57
N ILE A 62 -1.72 15.11 -0.23
CA ILE A 62 -1.94 13.99 -1.14
C ILE A 62 -1.42 14.39 -2.52
N ASP A 63 -0.34 13.75 -2.96
CA ASP A 63 0.33 14.07 -4.22
C ASP A 63 -0.51 13.66 -5.42
N CYS A 64 -1.24 12.54 -5.31
CA CYS A 64 -2.11 12.08 -6.38
C CYS A 64 -3.37 11.41 -5.84
N LYS A 65 -4.52 11.68 -6.45
CA LYS A 65 -5.78 10.99 -6.22
C LYS A 65 -6.11 10.16 -7.47
N VAL A 66 -6.08 8.83 -7.33
CA VAL A 66 -6.35 7.89 -8.45
C VAL A 66 -7.74 7.28 -8.26
N PRO A 67 -8.75 7.71 -9.02
CA PRO A 67 -10.13 7.20 -8.86
C PRO A 67 -10.26 5.74 -9.26
N SER A 68 -10.95 4.95 -8.43
CA SER A 68 -11.24 3.54 -8.68
C SER A 68 -12.31 3.32 -9.78
N LYS A 69 -13.22 4.24 -10.00
CA LYS A 69 -14.38 4.11 -10.89
C LYS A 69 -15.25 2.85 -10.64
N GLN A 70 -15.14 2.24 -9.46
CA GLN A 70 -15.96 1.10 -9.08
C GLN A 70 -17.45 1.50 -9.01
N LYS A 71 -18.30 0.78 -9.76
CA LYS A 71 -19.73 1.05 -9.84
C LYS A 71 -20.55 0.12 -8.92
N THR A 72 -20.17 -1.15 -8.88
CA THR A 72 -20.83 -2.22 -8.12
C THR A 72 -19.81 -3.11 -7.44
N THR A 73 -20.28 -4.10 -6.67
CA THR A 73 -19.42 -5.13 -6.05
C THR A 73 -19.31 -6.40 -6.90
N SER A 74 -19.79 -6.38 -8.15
CA SER A 74 -19.64 -7.52 -9.05
C SER A 74 -18.18 -7.74 -9.46
N ALA A 75 -17.78 -8.98 -9.74
CA ALA A 75 -16.43 -9.32 -10.15
C ALA A 75 -15.97 -8.49 -11.36
N ASN A 76 -16.81 -8.33 -12.37
CA ASN A 76 -16.48 -7.50 -13.53
C ASN A 76 -16.21 -6.04 -13.17
N SER A 77 -17.02 -5.45 -12.27
CA SER A 77 -16.82 -4.08 -11.80
C SER A 77 -15.52 -3.91 -11.00
N LEU A 78 -15.12 -4.93 -10.24
CA LEU A 78 -13.83 -4.94 -9.53
C LEU A 78 -12.67 -4.99 -10.53
N VAL A 79 -12.75 -5.85 -11.55
CA VAL A 79 -11.72 -5.95 -12.60
C VAL A 79 -11.57 -4.62 -13.36
N GLU A 80 -12.69 -3.97 -13.74
CA GLU A 80 -12.68 -2.66 -14.40
C GLU A 80 -12.07 -1.56 -13.50
N ALA A 81 -12.38 -1.59 -12.21
CA ALA A 81 -11.82 -0.69 -11.21
C ALA A 81 -10.30 -0.85 -11.12
N MET A 82 -9.82 -2.10 -10.94
CA MET A 82 -8.41 -2.42 -10.88
C MET A 82 -7.65 -1.99 -12.15
N ALA A 83 -8.23 -2.20 -13.33
CA ALA A 83 -7.62 -1.77 -14.60
C ALA A 83 -7.48 -0.23 -14.67
N THR A 84 -8.51 0.49 -14.17
CA THR A 84 -8.48 1.95 -14.10
C THR A 84 -7.42 2.45 -13.11
N GLU A 85 -7.35 1.83 -11.94
CA GLU A 85 -6.36 2.14 -10.90
C GLU A 85 -4.93 1.85 -11.38
N LEU A 86 -4.72 0.69 -12.04
CA LEU A 86 -3.41 0.34 -12.60
C LEU A 86 -2.90 1.42 -13.56
N LYS A 87 -3.74 1.86 -14.48
CA LYS A 87 -3.39 2.93 -15.42
C LYS A 87 -3.11 4.25 -14.71
N GLY A 88 -3.95 4.64 -13.76
CA GLY A 88 -3.80 5.90 -13.02
C GLY A 88 -2.55 5.91 -12.14
N ILE A 89 -2.27 4.80 -11.46
CA ILE A 89 -1.09 4.65 -10.59
C ILE A 89 0.19 4.66 -11.42
N ALA A 90 0.23 3.99 -12.57
CA ALA A 90 1.39 4.02 -13.45
C ALA A 90 1.72 5.45 -13.93
N VAL A 91 0.70 6.24 -14.24
CA VAL A 91 0.88 7.68 -14.57
C VAL A 91 1.40 8.46 -13.37
N ALA A 92 0.84 8.24 -12.17
CA ALA A 92 1.29 8.89 -10.95
C ALA A 92 2.77 8.57 -10.64
N PHE A 93 3.18 7.31 -10.76
CA PHE A 93 4.59 6.91 -10.54
C PHE A 93 5.54 7.57 -11.55
N SER A 94 5.13 7.71 -12.81
CA SER A 94 5.94 8.41 -13.81
C SER A 94 6.18 9.89 -13.49
N GLN A 95 5.23 10.53 -12.81
CA GLN A 95 5.32 11.92 -12.37
C GLN A 95 6.09 12.07 -11.05
N LEU A 96 5.76 11.25 -10.06
CA LEU A 96 6.31 11.33 -8.70
C LEU A 96 7.72 10.75 -8.60
N LYS A 97 8.04 9.75 -9.41
CA LYS A 97 9.32 9.03 -9.44
C LYS A 97 9.77 8.61 -8.03
N PRO A 98 8.99 7.77 -7.34
CA PRO A 98 9.35 7.31 -6.01
C PRO A 98 10.58 6.38 -6.05
N ASP A 99 11.40 6.44 -5.00
CA ASP A 99 12.53 5.53 -4.79
C ASP A 99 12.09 4.22 -4.11
N LEU A 100 10.97 4.27 -3.37
CA LEU A 100 10.34 3.11 -2.72
C LEU A 100 8.83 3.35 -2.64
N VAL A 101 8.05 2.32 -2.95
CA VAL A 101 6.61 2.30 -2.71
C VAL A 101 6.30 1.41 -1.52
N ILE A 102 5.39 1.84 -0.66
CA ILE A 102 4.91 1.06 0.50
C ILE A 102 3.42 0.80 0.34
N ILE A 103 3.02 -0.45 0.45
CA ILE A 103 1.63 -0.89 0.52
C ILE A 103 1.39 -1.78 1.72
N LEU A 104 0.15 -1.73 2.23
CA LEU A 104 -0.29 -2.49 3.39
C LEU A 104 -1.44 -3.42 3.01
N GLY A 105 -1.34 -4.68 3.40
CA GLY A 105 -2.44 -5.64 3.35
C GLY A 105 -2.60 -6.33 2.00
N ASP A 106 -3.86 -6.57 1.63
CA ASP A 106 -4.25 -7.59 0.66
C ASP A 106 -5.47 -7.20 -0.20
N ARG A 107 -5.90 -5.96 -0.10
CA ARG A 107 -7.10 -5.52 -0.80
C ARG A 107 -6.88 -5.46 -2.31
N TYR A 108 -7.94 -5.78 -3.07
CA TYR A 108 -7.92 -5.73 -4.54
C TYR A 108 -7.58 -4.33 -5.09
N ASP A 109 -7.91 -3.24 -4.36
CA ASP A 109 -7.70 -1.85 -4.79
C ASP A 109 -6.26 -1.34 -4.56
N ILE A 110 -5.39 -2.09 -3.87
CA ILE A 110 -3.95 -1.82 -3.80
C ILE A 110 -3.11 -2.76 -4.68
N PHE A 111 -3.66 -3.89 -5.09
CA PHE A 111 -2.95 -4.84 -5.95
C PHE A 111 -2.47 -4.21 -7.28
N PRO A 112 -3.24 -3.32 -7.94
CA PRO A 112 -2.76 -2.57 -9.09
C PRO A 112 -1.46 -1.80 -8.85
N ALA A 113 -1.26 -1.27 -7.64
CA ALA A 113 -0.02 -0.59 -7.28
C ALA A 113 1.17 -1.57 -7.24
N ALA A 114 0.99 -2.76 -6.68
CA ALA A 114 2.03 -3.78 -6.67
C ALA A 114 2.42 -4.22 -8.09
N ILE A 115 1.44 -4.41 -8.98
CA ILE A 115 1.68 -4.73 -10.39
C ILE A 115 2.47 -3.59 -11.07
N ALA A 116 2.03 -2.34 -10.87
CA ALA A 116 2.69 -1.18 -11.47
C ALA A 116 4.15 -1.03 -11.00
N THR A 117 4.42 -1.18 -9.70
CA THR A 117 5.79 -1.11 -9.16
C THR A 117 6.69 -2.16 -9.77
N HIS A 118 6.19 -3.40 -9.86
CA HIS A 118 6.97 -4.51 -10.41
C HIS A 118 7.34 -4.27 -11.88
N ILE A 119 6.37 -3.87 -12.71
CA ILE A 119 6.61 -3.62 -14.15
C ILE A 119 7.51 -2.40 -14.37
N LEU A 120 7.36 -1.35 -13.57
CA LEU A 120 8.17 -0.14 -13.64
C LEU A 120 9.51 -0.26 -12.91
N GLN A 121 9.80 -1.43 -12.31
CA GLN A 121 11.01 -1.73 -11.54
C GLN A 121 11.27 -0.74 -10.39
N ILE A 122 10.20 -0.30 -9.74
CA ILE A 122 10.27 0.52 -8.53
C ILE A 122 10.30 -0.43 -7.33
N PRO A 123 11.22 -0.29 -6.38
CA PRO A 123 11.24 -1.09 -5.16
C PRO A 123 9.91 -1.02 -4.41
N LEU A 124 9.41 -2.18 -3.94
CA LEU A 124 8.17 -2.32 -3.22
C LEU A 124 8.41 -2.89 -1.83
N ALA A 125 7.87 -2.24 -0.81
CA ALA A 125 7.75 -2.76 0.54
C ALA A 125 6.30 -3.16 0.83
N HIS A 126 6.11 -4.39 1.29
CA HIS A 126 4.80 -4.93 1.65
C HIS A 126 4.68 -5.09 3.17
N ILE A 127 3.68 -4.45 3.74
CA ILE A 127 3.34 -4.56 5.17
C ILE A 127 2.19 -5.56 5.33
N HIS A 128 2.23 -6.41 6.35
CA HIS A 128 1.28 -7.49 6.64
C HIS A 128 1.30 -8.62 5.58
N GLY A 129 2.43 -8.82 4.91
CA GLY A 129 2.66 -10.02 4.09
C GLY A 129 2.75 -11.28 4.92
N GLY A 130 2.46 -12.44 4.31
CA GLY A 130 2.55 -13.75 4.96
C GLY A 130 1.40 -14.10 5.91
N GLU A 131 0.46 -13.20 6.18
CA GLU A 131 -0.77 -13.50 6.90
C GLU A 131 -1.69 -14.39 6.05
N VAL A 132 -2.66 -15.05 6.68
CA VAL A 132 -3.65 -15.91 6.01
C VAL A 132 -5.05 -15.45 6.35
N THR A 133 -5.87 -15.30 5.33
CA THR A 133 -7.30 -15.02 5.46
C THR A 133 -8.06 -16.09 4.67
N SER A 134 -8.39 -17.21 5.33
CA SER A 134 -8.97 -18.37 4.66
C SER A 134 -10.28 -18.06 3.96
N GLY A 135 -10.43 -18.60 2.73
CA GLY A 135 -11.70 -18.62 2.00
C GLY A 135 -12.08 -17.34 1.27
N VAL A 136 -11.19 -16.36 1.16
CA VAL A 136 -11.44 -15.09 0.46
C VAL A 136 -10.39 -14.83 -0.61
N ILE A 137 -10.77 -14.02 -1.60
CA ILE A 137 -9.91 -13.59 -2.72
C ILE A 137 -8.65 -12.86 -2.22
N ASP A 138 -8.75 -12.17 -1.07
CA ASP A 138 -7.70 -11.35 -0.49
C ASP A 138 -6.44 -12.17 -0.16
N ASP A 139 -6.58 -13.44 0.23
CA ASP A 139 -5.43 -14.31 0.52
C ASP A 139 -4.52 -14.50 -0.70
N GLY A 140 -5.12 -14.79 -1.86
CA GLY A 140 -4.37 -14.89 -3.11
C GLY A 140 -3.73 -13.57 -3.53
N ILE A 141 -4.41 -12.46 -3.31
CA ILE A 141 -3.87 -11.11 -3.57
C ILE A 141 -2.69 -10.82 -2.64
N ARG A 142 -2.81 -11.08 -1.33
CA ARG A 142 -1.74 -10.90 -0.35
C ARG A 142 -0.46 -11.61 -0.75
N HIS A 143 -0.59 -12.89 -1.07
CA HIS A 143 0.57 -13.69 -1.48
C HIS A 143 1.17 -13.22 -2.81
N SER A 144 0.33 -12.81 -3.76
CA SER A 144 0.80 -12.20 -5.01
C SER A 144 1.57 -10.90 -4.76
N ILE A 145 1.05 -10.01 -3.92
CA ILE A 145 1.75 -8.76 -3.54
C ILE A 145 3.09 -9.09 -2.87
N SER A 146 3.11 -10.06 -1.95
CA SER A 146 4.36 -10.49 -1.31
C SER A 146 5.39 -10.99 -2.33
N LYS A 147 4.97 -11.73 -3.36
CA LYS A 147 5.88 -12.20 -4.43
C LYS A 147 6.41 -11.09 -5.33
N LEU A 148 5.72 -9.96 -5.40
CA LEU A 148 6.16 -8.78 -6.17
C LEU A 148 7.02 -7.81 -5.33
N ALA A 149 7.04 -7.98 -4.00
CA ALA A 149 7.74 -7.07 -3.09
C ALA A 149 9.22 -7.42 -2.93
N ASN A 150 10.02 -6.38 -2.63
CA ASN A 150 11.45 -6.49 -2.36
C ASN A 150 11.76 -6.49 -0.85
N LEU A 151 10.85 -5.89 -0.06
CA LEU A 151 10.95 -5.80 1.40
C LEU A 151 9.63 -6.21 2.03
N HIS A 152 9.70 -6.87 3.18
CA HIS A 152 8.52 -7.37 3.87
C HIS A 152 8.56 -6.98 5.33
N PHE A 153 7.47 -6.36 5.80
CA PHE A 153 7.26 -6.02 7.19
C PHE A 153 6.12 -6.87 7.74
N VAL A 154 6.45 -7.81 8.61
CA VAL A 154 5.50 -8.80 9.13
C VAL A 154 5.20 -8.58 10.60
N ALA A 155 4.01 -9.03 11.04
CA ALA A 155 3.57 -8.88 12.42
C ALA A 155 4.11 -9.98 13.36
N THR A 156 4.44 -11.16 12.83
CA THR A 156 4.88 -12.30 13.63
C THR A 156 5.98 -13.11 12.94
N ASN A 157 6.69 -13.94 13.72
CA ASN A 157 7.66 -14.89 13.17
C ASN A 157 6.98 -16.01 12.35
N GLU A 158 5.74 -16.35 12.63
CA GLU A 158 4.97 -17.30 11.82
C GLU A 158 4.81 -16.78 10.39
N PHE A 159 4.42 -15.52 10.23
CA PHE A 159 4.25 -14.89 8.91
C PHE A 159 5.59 -14.74 8.20
N LYS A 160 6.66 -14.43 8.94
CA LYS A 160 8.04 -14.44 8.41
C LYS A 160 8.40 -15.81 7.84
N ASN A 161 8.17 -16.88 8.61
CA ASN A 161 8.50 -18.24 8.19
C ASN A 161 7.69 -18.65 6.95
N ARG A 162 6.43 -18.20 6.85
CA ARG A 162 5.60 -18.44 5.66
C ARG A 162 6.17 -17.76 4.42
N LEU A 163 6.60 -16.51 4.51
CA LEU A 163 7.27 -15.83 3.40
C LEU A 163 8.57 -16.53 2.97
N ILE A 164 9.38 -17.00 3.93
CA ILE A 164 10.56 -17.82 3.63
C ILE A 164 10.17 -19.10 2.88
N SER A 165 9.11 -19.77 3.32
CA SER A 165 8.58 -20.98 2.64
C SER A 165 8.04 -20.69 1.23
N MET A 166 7.62 -19.45 0.97
CA MET A 166 7.24 -18.95 -0.36
C MET A 166 8.46 -18.58 -1.22
N GLY A 167 9.67 -18.66 -0.68
CA GLY A 167 10.91 -18.39 -1.39
C GLY A 167 11.43 -16.95 -1.24
N GLU A 168 10.93 -16.18 -0.27
CA GLU A 168 11.47 -14.85 0.04
C GLU A 168 12.75 -14.97 0.87
N GLU A 169 13.72 -14.08 0.62
CA GLU A 169 14.98 -14.08 1.34
C GLU A 169 14.80 -13.61 2.78
N ASN A 170 15.35 -14.34 3.75
CA ASN A 170 15.26 -13.99 5.16
C ASN A 170 15.72 -12.55 5.48
N LYS A 171 16.74 -12.05 4.74
CA LYS A 171 17.28 -10.69 4.93
C LYS A 171 16.33 -9.57 4.50
N SER A 172 15.37 -9.87 3.62
CA SER A 172 14.36 -8.91 3.14
C SER A 172 13.11 -8.87 4.05
N ILE A 173 13.05 -9.69 5.11
CA ILE A 173 11.87 -9.81 5.97
C ILE A 173 12.17 -9.33 7.38
N VAL A 174 11.48 -8.28 7.82
CA VAL A 174 11.61 -7.69 9.15
C VAL A 174 10.32 -7.91 9.94
N ASN A 175 10.45 -8.54 11.12
CA ASN A 175 9.32 -8.63 12.05
C ASN A 175 9.25 -7.32 12.85
N ILE A 176 8.18 -6.55 12.64
CA ILE A 176 7.95 -5.25 13.28
C ILE A 176 6.84 -5.29 14.34
N GLY A 177 6.22 -6.46 14.55
CA GLY A 177 4.99 -6.54 15.34
C GLY A 177 3.75 -6.05 14.59
N SER A 178 2.60 -6.12 15.25
CA SER A 178 1.33 -5.66 14.66
C SER A 178 1.22 -4.14 14.74
N LEU A 179 0.93 -3.51 13.62
CA LEU A 179 0.65 -2.06 13.57
C LEU A 179 -0.66 -1.70 14.31
N ALA A 180 -1.61 -2.63 14.44
CA ALA A 180 -2.86 -2.42 15.18
C ALA A 180 -2.63 -2.13 16.67
N VAL A 181 -1.52 -2.60 17.24
CA VAL A 181 -1.18 -2.38 18.66
C VAL A 181 -0.42 -1.06 18.87
N GLN A 182 0.21 -0.53 17.82
CA GLN A 182 1.11 0.63 17.93
C GLN A 182 0.42 1.97 17.66
N GLY A 183 -0.78 2.00 17.13
CA GLY A 183 -1.39 3.22 16.65
C GLY A 183 -2.91 3.26 16.72
N ASN A 184 -3.48 3.32 17.91
CA ASN A 184 -4.82 3.89 18.02
C ASN A 184 -4.69 5.42 18.06
N LYS A 185 -5.24 6.09 17.02
CA LYS A 185 -5.60 7.49 17.06
C LYS A 185 -6.65 7.73 18.14
#